data_c356f2eea9def9a86fc5088215a84270
#
_entry.id   c356f2eea9def9a86fc5088215a84270
#
_cell.length_a   1.000
_cell.length_b   1.000
_cell.length_c   1.000
_cell.angle_alpha   90.00
_cell.angle_beta   90.00
_cell.angle_gamma   90.00
#
_symmetry.space_group_name_H-M   'P 1'
#
loop_
_entity.id
_entity.type
_entity.pdbx_description
1 polymer ?
#
loop_
_entity_poly.entity_id
_entity_poly.type
_entity_poly.pdbx_seq_one_letter_code
_entity_poly.pdbx_strand_id
1 'polypeptide(L)'
;MRLLWEEQAWDDYCYWQTQDKRTLKRINALIKDIQRDRFDGIGKPEPLKEELSGWWSRRIDDVNRLVYQERDGAIIIASCRGHYLSLIHI
;
A
#
# COMPACT_ATOMS: atom_id res chain seq x y z
N MET A 1 15.38 -5.31 -0.41
CA MET A 1 14.17 -6.06 -0.03
C MET A 1 13.29 -6.26 -1.26
N ARG A 2 12.79 -7.47 -1.44
CA ARG A 2 11.94 -7.79 -2.60
C ARG A 2 10.60 -7.10 -2.49
N LEU A 3 10.02 -6.75 -3.63
CA LEU A 3 8.71 -6.11 -3.72
C LEU A 3 7.78 -7.05 -4.48
N LEU A 4 6.68 -7.46 -3.85
CA LEU A 4 5.69 -8.35 -4.46
C LEU A 4 4.35 -7.62 -4.54
N TRP A 5 3.68 -7.77 -5.67
CA TRP A 5 2.38 -7.15 -5.92
C TRP A 5 1.31 -8.23 -5.96
N GLU A 6 0.30 -8.11 -5.11
CA GLU A 6 -0.93 -8.86 -5.30
C GLU A 6 -1.56 -8.38 -6.61
N GLU A 7 -2.37 -9.22 -7.22
CA GLU A 7 -2.99 -8.89 -8.51
C GLU A 7 -3.76 -7.56 -8.46
N GLN A 8 -4.55 -7.38 -7.41
CA GLN A 8 -5.30 -6.13 -7.23
C GLN A 8 -4.38 -4.92 -7.13
N ALA A 9 -3.30 -5.04 -6.40
CA ALA A 9 -2.34 -3.94 -6.22
C ALA A 9 -1.67 -3.57 -7.54
N TRP A 10 -1.33 -4.57 -8.35
CA TRP A 10 -0.75 -4.33 -9.65
C TRP A 10 -1.73 -3.61 -10.58
N ASP A 11 -3.00 -4.04 -10.58
CA ASP A 11 -4.05 -3.37 -11.35
C ASP A 11 -4.20 -1.91 -10.89
N ASP A 12 -4.19 -1.65 -9.57
CA ASP A 12 -4.27 -0.31 -9.01
C ASP A 12 -3.09 0.55 -9.48
N TYR A 13 -1.90 -0.01 -9.44
CA TYR A 13 -0.69 0.70 -9.83
C TYR A 13 -0.72 1.06 -11.33
N CYS A 14 -1.15 0.15 -12.16
CA CYS A 14 -1.31 0.40 -13.60
C CYS A 14 -2.35 1.47 -13.87
N TYR A 15 -3.44 1.48 -13.10
CA TYR A 15 -4.48 2.52 -13.19
C TYR A 15 -3.88 3.92 -12.98
N TRP A 16 -3.07 4.09 -11.92
CA TRP A 16 -2.48 5.38 -11.62
C TRP A 16 -1.49 5.86 -12.67
N GLN A 17 -0.83 4.94 -13.38
CA GLN A 17 0.13 5.31 -14.43
C GLN A 17 -0.52 6.09 -15.55
N THR A 18 -1.81 5.87 -15.82
CA THR A 18 -2.53 6.55 -16.89
C THR A 18 -3.50 7.62 -16.38
N GLN A 19 -3.83 7.61 -15.09
CA GLN A 19 -4.86 8.50 -14.56
C GLN A 19 -4.32 9.70 -13.79
N ASP A 20 -3.25 9.53 -13.02
CA ASP A 20 -2.75 10.61 -12.18
C ASP A 20 -1.27 10.40 -11.82
N LYS A 21 -0.41 11.13 -12.49
CA LYS A 21 1.03 11.04 -12.27
C LYS A 21 1.46 11.51 -10.88
N ARG A 22 0.73 12.44 -10.29
CA ARG A 22 1.02 12.92 -8.94
C ARG A 22 0.79 11.81 -7.91
N THR A 23 -0.33 11.10 -8.05
CA THR A 23 -0.65 9.97 -7.17
C THR A 23 0.37 8.85 -7.37
N LEU A 24 0.75 8.55 -8.60
CA LEU A 24 1.78 7.56 -8.87
C LEU A 24 3.09 7.91 -8.18
N LYS A 25 3.51 9.17 -8.27
CA LYS A 25 4.74 9.64 -7.64
C LYS A 25 4.68 9.48 -6.12
N ARG A 26 3.52 9.78 -5.53
CA ARG A 26 3.31 9.61 -4.09
C ARG A 26 3.41 8.14 -3.70
N ILE A 27 2.81 7.24 -4.46
CA ILE A 27 2.88 5.79 -4.21
C ILE A 27 4.32 5.31 -4.27
N ASN A 28 5.07 5.75 -5.27
CA ASN A 28 6.48 5.38 -5.41
C ASN A 28 7.30 5.85 -4.19
N ALA A 29 7.03 7.05 -3.70
CA ALA A 29 7.70 7.58 -2.51
C ALA A 29 7.35 6.77 -1.26
N LEU A 30 6.10 6.38 -1.12
CA LEU A 30 5.66 5.54 0.00
C LEU A 30 6.35 4.18 -0.01
N ILE A 31 6.43 3.55 -1.18
CA ILE A 31 7.08 2.24 -1.31
C ILE A 31 8.56 2.33 -0.92
N LYS A 32 9.26 3.35 -1.39
CA LYS A 32 10.65 3.56 -1.01
C LYS A 32 10.80 3.74 0.50
N ASP A 33 9.90 4.50 1.10
CA ASP A 33 9.95 4.74 2.54
C ASP A 33 9.65 3.47 3.35
N ILE A 34 8.71 2.65 2.86
CA ILE A 34 8.41 1.36 3.48
C ILE A 34 9.63 0.43 3.44
N GLN A 35 10.37 0.43 2.34
CA GLN A 35 11.58 -0.37 2.21
C GLN A 35 12.68 0.09 3.17
N ARG A 36 12.69 1.36 3.53
CA ARG A 36 13.58 1.91 4.55
C ARG A 36 13.13 1.50 5.95
N ASP A 37 11.85 1.66 6.25
CA ASP A 37 11.28 1.33 7.56
C ASP A 37 9.78 1.04 7.37
N ARG A 38 9.38 -0.21 7.57
CA ARG A 38 8.00 -0.64 7.34
C ARG A 38 7.02 -0.15 8.40
N PHE A 39 7.50 0.29 9.55
CA PHE A 39 6.65 0.65 10.69
C PHE A 39 6.59 2.15 10.97
N ASP A 40 7.48 2.94 10.40
CA ASP A 40 7.56 4.37 10.66
C ASP A 40 7.93 5.14 9.39
N GLY A 41 7.42 6.35 9.27
CA GLY A 41 7.74 7.21 8.15
C GLY A 41 6.55 7.98 7.62
N ILE A 42 6.59 8.32 6.33
CA ILE A 42 5.57 9.17 5.70
C ILE A 42 4.25 8.42 5.51
N GLY A 43 3.15 9.18 5.43
CA GLY A 43 1.84 8.59 5.17
C GLY A 43 1.15 7.98 6.37
N LYS A 44 1.59 8.31 7.58
CA LYS A 44 0.97 7.84 8.84
C LYS A 44 0.79 6.32 8.86
N PRO A 45 1.89 5.55 8.90
CA PRO A 45 1.78 4.08 8.95
C PRO A 45 0.96 3.63 10.15
N GLU A 46 0.01 2.73 9.92
CA GLU A 46 -0.79 2.17 11.00
C GLU A 46 -1.07 0.68 10.77
N PRO A 47 -1.03 -0.12 11.84
CA PRO A 47 -1.39 -1.54 11.72
C PRO A 47 -2.91 -1.67 11.59
N LEU A 48 -3.34 -2.60 10.74
CA LEU A 48 -4.75 -2.90 10.56
C LEU A 48 -5.16 -4.02 11.52
N LYS A 49 -6.46 -4.19 11.72
CA LYS A 49 -7.00 -5.10 12.75
C LYS A 49 -7.96 -6.11 12.13
N GLU A 50 -8.38 -7.07 12.96
CA GLU A 50 -9.39 -8.08 12.63
C GLU A 50 -9.01 -8.85 11.36
N GLU A 51 -9.82 -8.85 10.32
CA GLU A 51 -9.57 -9.62 9.10
C GLU A 51 -8.29 -9.20 8.37
N LEU A 52 -7.84 -7.97 8.63
CA LEU A 52 -6.62 -7.45 8.02
C LEU A 52 -5.44 -7.40 9.00
N SER A 53 -5.54 -8.13 10.10
CA SER A 53 -4.47 -8.22 11.09
C SER A 53 -3.17 -8.71 10.42
N GLY A 54 -2.07 -8.04 10.73
CA GLY A 54 -0.78 -8.32 10.10
C GLY A 54 -0.47 -7.42 8.92
N TRP A 55 -1.46 -6.76 8.37
CA TRP A 55 -1.28 -5.78 7.32
C TRP A 55 -1.15 -4.38 7.91
N TRP A 56 -0.52 -3.48 7.16
CA TRP A 56 -0.33 -2.08 7.51
C TRP A 56 -0.86 -1.21 6.38
N SER A 57 -1.23 0.04 6.69
CA SER A 57 -1.62 0.99 5.67
C SER A 57 -0.85 2.30 5.83
N ARG A 58 -0.65 2.97 4.70
CA ARG A 58 -0.15 4.34 4.66
C ARG A 58 -1.05 5.17 3.77
N ARG A 59 -1.20 6.43 4.10
CA ARG A 59 -2.05 7.35 3.36
C ARG A 59 -1.38 7.79 2.07
N ILE A 60 -2.05 7.55 0.95
CA ILE A 60 -1.67 8.12 -0.33
C ILE A 60 -2.23 9.55 -0.41
N ASP A 61 -3.53 9.67 -0.12
CA ASP A 61 -4.26 10.93 0.00
C ASP A 61 -5.44 10.73 0.97
N ASP A 62 -6.41 11.65 0.98
CA ASP A 62 -7.55 11.57 1.89
C ASP A 62 -8.46 10.38 1.65
N VAL A 63 -8.43 9.82 0.43
CA VAL A 63 -9.32 8.74 0.01
C VAL A 63 -8.58 7.42 -0.14
N ASN A 64 -7.37 7.46 -0.68
CA ASN A 64 -6.63 6.27 -1.08
C ASN A 64 -5.58 5.85 -0.06
N ARG A 65 -5.44 4.54 0.12
CA ARG A 65 -4.45 3.95 1.03
C ARG A 65 -3.60 2.94 0.30
N LEU A 66 -2.36 2.82 0.74
CA LEU A 66 -1.46 1.76 0.30
C LEU A 66 -1.43 0.73 1.42
N VAL A 67 -1.85 -0.51 1.12
CA VAL A 67 -1.93 -1.59 2.10
C VAL A 67 -0.81 -2.58 1.80
N TYR A 68 -0.04 -2.92 2.84
CA TYR A 68 1.16 -3.73 2.66
C TYR A 68 1.47 -4.54 3.91
N GLN A 69 2.34 -5.54 3.74
CA GLN A 69 2.97 -6.23 4.86
C GLN A 69 4.38 -6.67 4.46
N GLU A 70 5.21 -6.93 5.46
CA GLU A 70 6.50 -7.55 5.22
C GLU A 70 6.39 -9.02 5.59
N ARG A 71 6.88 -9.90 4.72
CA ARG A 71 6.87 -11.33 4.94
C ARG A 71 8.07 -11.95 4.24
N ASP A 72 8.86 -12.70 5.00
CA ASP A 72 9.99 -13.45 4.45
C ASP A 72 10.96 -12.58 3.63
N GLY A 73 11.23 -11.37 4.13
CA GLY A 73 12.17 -10.47 3.46
C GLY A 73 11.61 -9.75 2.24
N ALA A 74 10.30 -9.77 2.06
CA ALA A 74 9.64 -9.08 0.96
C ALA A 74 8.56 -8.14 1.49
N ILE A 75 8.36 -7.03 0.78
CA ILE A 75 7.21 -6.16 1.00
C ILE A 75 6.13 -6.60 0.01
N ILE A 76 4.96 -6.97 0.53
CA ILE A 76 3.83 -7.40 -0.28
C ILE A 76 2.81 -6.27 -0.29
N ILE A 77 2.46 -5.79 -1.49
CA ILE A 77 1.47 -4.73 -1.67
C ILE A 77 0.13 -5.38 -2.00
N ALA A 78 -0.88 -5.16 -1.16
CA ALA A 78 -2.21 -5.74 -1.36
C ALA A 78 -3.12 -4.82 -2.18
N SER A 79 -2.99 -3.51 -2.02
CA SER A 79 -3.76 -2.54 -2.78
C SER A 79 -3.12 -1.16 -2.66
N CYS A 80 -3.39 -0.30 -3.63
CA CYS A 80 -2.95 1.10 -3.57
C CYS A 80 -4.00 2.03 -4.20
N ARG A 81 -5.27 1.67 -4.10
CA ARG A 81 -6.39 2.47 -4.55
C ARG A 81 -7.59 2.18 -3.67
N GLY A 82 -8.28 3.24 -3.21
CA GLY A 82 -9.42 3.11 -2.33
C GLY A 82 -9.02 2.93 -0.87
N HIS A 83 -10.00 2.68 -0.04
CA HIS A 83 -9.79 2.48 1.39
C HIS A 83 -9.49 1.00 1.66
N TYR A 84 -8.74 0.71 2.72
CA TYR A 84 -8.39 -0.68 3.05
C TYR A 84 -9.63 -1.56 3.31
N LEU A 85 -10.77 -0.97 3.67
CA LEU A 85 -12.01 -1.72 3.87
C LEU A 85 -12.49 -2.41 2.59
N SER A 86 -12.04 -1.95 1.41
CA SER A 86 -12.39 -2.60 0.15
C SER A 86 -11.79 -4.00 0.02
N LEU A 87 -10.81 -4.34 0.87
CA LEU A 87 -10.19 -5.67 0.89
C LEU A 87 -10.97 -6.67 1.73
N ILE A 88 -11.96 -6.20 2.50
CA ILE A 88 -12.79 -7.07 3.31
C ILE A 88 -14.02 -7.43 2.50
N HIS A 89 -14.16 -8.71 2.19
CA HIS A 89 -15.33 -9.23 1.46
C HIS A 89 -16.41 -9.58 2.49
N ILE A 90 -17.45 -8.80 2.46
CA ILE A 90 -18.61 -9.02 3.33
C ILE A 90 -19.70 -9.70 2.54
#